data_412c6f0b935be528801b8b46cab15dd6
#
_entry.id   412c6f0b935be528801b8b46cab15dd6
#
_cell.length_a   1.000
_cell.length_b   1.000
_cell.length_c   1.000
_cell.angle_alpha   90.00
_cell.angle_beta   90.00
_cell.angle_gamma   90.00
#
_symmetry.space_group_name_H-M   'P 1'
#
loop_
_entity.id
_entity.type
_entity.pdbx_description
1 polymer ?
#
loop_
_entity_poly.entity_id
_entity_poly.type
_entity_poly.pdbx_seq_one_letter_code
_entity_poly.pdbx_strand_id
1 'polypeptide(L)'
;SKRKIPPVGGGSHEAGKLKTWGTFPGRDVKKRYFTLPNEIFTLGLDQGEIAVYAYLLFCEDRETYQCWPSFKRIGQCTGMSPNTVRKYVHRLEEKRLIDTEKTTVQGRDGRVKNGVLLYTIRPIHEAVAYRLEQDRVG
;
A
#
# COMPACT_ATOMS: atom_id res chain seq x y z
N SER A 1 -6.02 18.58 -19.69
CA SER A 1 -5.53 18.97 -19.57
C SER A 1 -4.54 18.78 -19.36
N LYS A 2 -4.10 18.73 -19.54
CA LYS A 2 -3.16 18.46 -19.37
C LYS A 2 -2.38 19.26 -18.86
N ARG A 3 -2.19 19.15 -17.90
CA ARG A 3 -1.48 19.81 -17.31
C ARG A 3 -0.26 19.53 -17.57
N LYS A 4 0.46 20.04 -17.77
CA LYS A 4 1.57 19.91 -18.00
C LYS A 4 2.34 19.67 -16.97
N ILE A 5 2.75 18.72 -16.84
CA ILE A 5 3.54 18.39 -15.89
C ILE A 5 4.78 18.92 -16.22
N PRO A 6 5.35 19.50 -15.40
CA PRO A 6 6.57 20.07 -15.62
C PRO A 6 7.48 19.04 -15.92
N PRO A 7 8.22 19.28 -16.70
CA PRO A 7 9.14 18.35 -17.10
C PRO A 7 9.91 18.09 -16.06
N VAL A 8 9.67 17.32 -15.65
CA VAL A 8 10.32 17.01 -14.76
C VAL A 8 11.47 17.11 -14.97
N GLY A 9 11.73 16.99 -15.36
CA GLY A 9 12.83 16.97 -15.39
C GLY A 9 13.19 17.95 -15.86
N GLY A 10 12.89 18.07 -16.39
CA GLY A 10 13.31 18.84 -16.91
C GLY A 10 13.82 19.69 -16.52
N GLY A 11 13.79 19.80 -16.44
CA GLY A 11 14.20 20.62 -16.05
C GLY A 11 15.25 20.86 -15.83
N SER A 12 15.67 20.66 -15.83
CA SER A 12 16.65 20.81 -15.47
C SER A 12 17.17 21.76 -15.53
N HIS A 13 17.22 22.21 -15.69
CA HIS A 13 17.63 23.09 -15.76
C HIS A 13 18.02 23.76 -14.87
N GLU A 14 18.10 23.87 -14.54
CA GLU A 14 18.35 24.48 -13.63
C GLU A 14 18.50 23.66 -12.62
N ALA A 15 19.42 22.93 -12.51
CA ALA A 15 19.66 22.05 -11.49
C ALA A 15 19.53 22.70 -10.15
N GLY A 16 19.97 23.85 -10.01
CA GLY A 16 19.88 24.44 -8.72
C GLY A 16 18.49 24.55 -8.26
N LYS A 17 17.61 24.80 -9.15
CA LYS A 17 16.33 24.90 -8.77
C LYS A 17 15.79 23.61 -8.47
N LEU A 18 16.11 22.62 -9.12
CA LEU A 18 15.58 21.34 -8.86
C LEU A 18 15.83 20.93 -7.47
N LYS A 19 16.92 21.36 -6.94
CA LYS A 19 17.16 20.97 -5.65
C LYS A 19 16.18 21.42 -4.71
N THR A 20 15.54 22.46 -4.91
CA THR A 20 14.63 22.96 -3.94
C THR A 20 13.40 22.11 -3.79
N TRP A 21 13.23 21.11 -4.65
CA TRP A 21 12.10 20.26 -4.48
C TRP A 21 12.12 19.56 -3.15
N GLY A 22 13.24 19.10 -2.74
CA GLY A 22 13.33 18.38 -1.50
C GLY A 22 13.29 19.27 -0.30
N THR A 23 13.45 20.57 -0.52
CA THR A 23 13.45 21.47 0.62
C THR A 23 12.23 22.34 0.67
N PHE A 24 11.23 22.00 -0.11
CA PHE A 24 10.02 22.77 -0.07
C PHE A 24 9.47 22.80 1.34
N PRO A 25 9.04 23.92 1.85
CA PRO A 25 8.55 24.00 3.21
C PRO A 25 7.41 23.01 3.44
N GLY A 26 7.48 22.28 4.50
CA GLY A 26 6.44 21.33 4.82
C GLY A 26 6.48 20.05 4.04
N ARG A 27 7.47 19.87 3.17
CA ARG A 27 7.53 18.67 2.37
C ARG A 27 8.85 17.97 2.58
N ASP A 28 9.03 17.39 3.73
CA ASP A 28 10.23 16.64 4.03
C ASP A 28 10.02 15.23 3.47
N VAL A 29 10.64 14.94 2.35
CA VAL A 29 10.45 13.66 1.67
C VAL A 29 10.81 12.49 2.52
N LYS A 30 11.81 12.61 3.37
CA LYS A 30 12.21 11.48 4.18
C LYS A 30 11.29 11.19 5.35
N LYS A 31 10.61 12.18 5.85
CA LYS A 31 9.78 12.00 7.02
C LYS A 31 8.30 11.93 6.75
N ARG A 32 7.88 12.49 5.63
CA ARG A 32 6.45 12.62 5.39
C ARG A 32 5.94 11.81 4.21
N TYR A 33 6.79 11.01 3.62
CA TYR A 33 6.40 10.26 2.43
C TYR A 33 6.73 8.80 2.60
N PHE A 34 5.99 7.99 1.93
CA PHE A 34 6.31 6.58 1.81
C PHE A 34 6.36 6.26 0.31
N THR A 35 6.95 5.14 -0.04
CA THR A 35 7.11 4.79 -1.45
C THR A 35 6.06 3.79 -1.88
N LEU A 36 5.64 3.91 -3.11
CA LEU A 36 4.68 3.01 -3.71
C LEU A 36 5.31 2.43 -4.96
N PRO A 37 5.29 1.10 -5.13
CA PRO A 37 5.93 0.52 -6.31
C PRO A 37 5.29 0.99 -7.60
N ASN A 38 6.11 1.24 -8.60
CA ASN A 38 5.59 1.68 -9.89
C ASN A 38 4.65 0.65 -10.49
N GLU A 39 4.92 -0.62 -10.25
CA GLU A 39 4.14 -1.69 -10.82
C GLU A 39 2.68 -1.71 -10.38
N ILE A 40 2.36 -0.95 -9.35
CA ILE A 40 1.00 -0.94 -8.82
C ILE A 40 -0.01 -0.55 -9.91
N PHE A 41 0.41 0.21 -10.88
CA PHE A 41 -0.50 0.67 -11.92
C PHE A 41 -0.52 -0.27 -13.13
N THR A 42 0.26 -1.33 -13.12
CA THR A 42 0.29 -2.27 -14.24
C THR A 42 -0.28 -3.62 -13.86
N LEU A 43 -0.79 -3.76 -12.65
CA LEU A 43 -1.29 -5.05 -12.19
C LEU A 43 -2.80 -5.21 -12.33
N GLY A 44 -3.46 -4.22 -12.90
CA GLY A 44 -4.91 -4.34 -13.09
C GLY A 44 -5.70 -4.22 -11.80
N LEU A 45 -5.18 -3.47 -10.84
CA LEU A 45 -5.87 -3.28 -9.57
C LEU A 45 -6.90 -2.18 -9.71
N ASP A 46 -8.01 -2.30 -9.00
CA ASP A 46 -8.97 -1.23 -9.00
C ASP A 46 -8.63 -0.23 -7.89
N GLN A 47 -9.38 0.86 -7.84
CA GLN A 47 -9.04 1.96 -6.93
C GLN A 47 -9.06 1.54 -5.47
N GLY A 48 -9.97 0.66 -5.09
CA GLY A 48 -10.04 0.21 -3.71
C GLY A 48 -8.85 -0.65 -3.34
N GLU A 49 -8.42 -1.50 -4.27
CA GLU A 49 -7.24 -2.32 -4.02
C GLU A 49 -6.00 -1.46 -3.87
N ILE A 50 -5.86 -0.45 -4.73
CA ILE A 50 -4.72 0.44 -4.64
C ILE A 50 -4.74 1.22 -3.33
N ALA A 51 -5.91 1.71 -2.93
CA ALA A 51 -6.01 2.49 -1.69
C ALA A 51 -5.65 1.66 -0.47
N VAL A 52 -6.15 0.43 -0.39
CA VAL A 52 -5.85 -0.42 0.75
C VAL A 52 -4.38 -0.81 0.75
N TYR A 53 -3.84 -1.16 -0.41
CA TYR A 53 -2.43 -1.53 -0.51
C TYR A 53 -1.54 -0.35 -0.10
N ALA A 54 -1.85 0.83 -0.58
CA ALA A 54 -1.08 2.02 -0.24
C ALA A 54 -1.13 2.29 1.27
N TYR A 55 -2.29 2.11 1.89
CA TYR A 55 -2.40 2.34 3.32
C TYR A 55 -1.57 1.32 4.11
N LEU A 56 -1.55 0.07 3.64
CA LEU A 56 -0.76 -0.96 4.31
C LEU A 56 0.73 -0.64 4.18
N LEU A 57 1.17 -0.13 3.04
CA LEU A 57 2.55 0.28 2.88
C LEU A 57 2.88 1.44 3.79
N PHE A 58 1.94 2.36 3.96
CA PHE A 58 2.13 3.48 4.87
C PHE A 58 2.30 2.98 6.31
N CYS A 59 1.61 1.92 6.68
CA CYS A 59 1.64 1.40 8.04
C CYS A 59 2.76 0.41 8.31
N GLU A 60 3.37 -0.15 7.26
CA GLU A 60 4.29 -1.26 7.50
C GLU A 60 5.55 -0.85 8.23
N ASP A 61 6.03 -1.79 9.05
CA ASP A 61 7.29 -1.62 9.74
C ASP A 61 8.39 -1.86 8.72
N ARG A 62 9.33 -0.95 8.60
CA ARG A 62 10.36 -1.05 7.60
C ARG A 62 11.33 -2.20 7.81
N GLU A 63 11.38 -2.73 9.00
CA GLU A 63 12.27 -3.84 9.28
C GLU A 63 11.61 -5.18 9.05
N THR A 64 10.34 -5.29 9.43
CA THR A 64 9.65 -6.56 9.34
C THR A 64 8.73 -6.66 8.13
N TYR A 65 8.43 -5.51 7.49
CA TYR A 65 7.50 -5.44 6.36
C TYR A 65 6.10 -5.92 6.75
N GLN A 66 5.74 -5.71 8.01
CA GLN A 66 4.45 -6.15 8.54
C GLN A 66 3.69 -5.01 9.19
N CYS A 67 2.39 -5.15 9.24
CA CYS A 67 1.55 -4.20 9.96
C CYS A 67 0.27 -4.91 10.35
N TRP A 68 -0.50 -4.29 11.24
CA TRP A 68 -1.73 -4.94 11.69
C TRP A 68 -2.86 -3.95 12.01
N PRO A 69 -3.20 -3.05 11.10
CA PRO A 69 -4.34 -2.18 11.33
C PRO A 69 -5.64 -2.96 11.20
N SER A 70 -6.67 -2.53 11.95
CA SER A 70 -7.97 -3.19 11.86
C SER A 70 -8.68 -2.77 10.58
N PHE A 71 -9.68 -3.53 10.16
CA PHE A 71 -10.47 -3.14 9.00
C PHE A 71 -11.13 -1.79 9.22
N LYS A 72 -11.55 -1.52 10.46
CA LYS A 72 -12.15 -0.24 10.77
C LYS A 72 -11.17 0.89 10.56
N ARG A 73 -9.93 0.70 10.99
CA ARG A 73 -8.90 1.71 10.85
C ARG A 73 -8.56 1.94 9.38
N ILE A 74 -8.39 0.87 8.64
CA ILE A 74 -8.11 0.99 7.22
C ILE A 74 -9.26 1.73 6.54
N GLY A 75 -10.49 1.39 6.89
CA GLY A 75 -11.64 2.03 6.29
C GLY A 75 -11.74 3.50 6.61
N GLN A 76 -11.41 3.88 7.85
CA GLN A 76 -11.45 5.27 8.23
C GLN A 76 -10.44 6.09 7.43
N CYS A 77 -9.30 5.50 7.12
CA CYS A 77 -8.24 6.22 6.42
C CYS A 77 -8.39 6.17 4.90
N THR A 78 -9.15 5.22 4.38
CA THR A 78 -9.33 5.08 2.94
C THR A 78 -10.73 5.46 2.47
N GLY A 79 -11.62 5.78 3.39
CA GLY A 79 -12.98 6.19 3.04
C GLY A 79 -13.89 5.02 2.70
N MET A 80 -13.65 3.85 3.28
CA MET A 80 -14.43 2.66 2.98
C MET A 80 -15.00 2.05 4.25
N SER A 81 -16.07 1.28 4.12
CA SER A 81 -16.62 0.54 5.25
C SER A 81 -15.72 -0.66 5.56
N PRO A 82 -15.75 -1.18 6.77
CA PRO A 82 -14.93 -2.36 7.10
C PRO A 82 -15.21 -3.56 6.20
N ASN A 83 -16.46 -3.76 5.80
CA ASN A 83 -16.77 -4.88 4.92
C ASN A 83 -16.17 -4.69 3.54
N THR A 84 -16.12 -3.46 3.05
CA THR A 84 -15.50 -3.17 1.76
C THR A 84 -13.99 -3.37 1.88
N VAL A 85 -13.40 -2.97 2.99
CA VAL A 85 -11.97 -3.19 3.22
C VAL A 85 -11.67 -4.68 3.19
N ARG A 86 -12.51 -5.49 3.85
CA ARG A 86 -12.29 -6.93 3.88
C ARG A 86 -12.26 -7.51 2.47
N LYS A 87 -13.15 -7.03 1.61
CA LYS A 87 -13.22 -7.50 0.24
C LYS A 87 -11.92 -7.19 -0.49
N TYR A 88 -11.41 -5.98 -0.34
CA TYR A 88 -10.19 -5.60 -1.03
C TYR A 88 -8.94 -6.26 -0.45
N VAL A 89 -8.91 -6.47 0.85
CA VAL A 89 -7.82 -7.22 1.47
C VAL A 89 -7.77 -8.62 0.86
N HIS A 90 -8.93 -9.26 0.74
CA HIS A 90 -8.98 -10.58 0.18
C HIS A 90 -8.50 -10.60 -1.27
N ARG A 91 -8.87 -9.60 -2.04
CA ARG A 91 -8.42 -9.51 -3.44
C ARG A 91 -6.93 -9.29 -3.55
N LEU A 92 -6.37 -8.46 -2.68
CA LEU A 92 -4.92 -8.23 -2.70
C LEU A 92 -4.17 -9.51 -2.35
N GLU A 93 -4.73 -10.28 -1.43
CA GLU A 93 -4.12 -11.54 -1.06
C GLU A 93 -4.17 -12.53 -2.21
N GLU A 94 -5.28 -12.59 -2.93
CA GLU A 94 -5.41 -13.46 -4.08
C GLU A 94 -4.45 -13.07 -5.20
N LYS A 95 -4.12 -11.81 -5.31
CA LYS A 95 -3.22 -11.33 -6.35
C LYS A 95 -1.77 -11.36 -5.94
N ARG A 96 -1.48 -11.91 -4.78
CA ARG A 96 -0.12 -12.13 -4.27
C ARG A 96 0.61 -10.83 -3.89
N LEU A 97 -0.15 -9.80 -3.57
CA LEU A 97 0.45 -8.57 -3.12
C LEU A 97 0.71 -8.56 -1.62
N ILE A 98 -0.11 -9.26 -0.87
CA ILE A 98 0.03 -9.33 0.58
C ILE A 98 -0.28 -10.73 1.07
N ASP A 99 0.16 -11.03 2.27
CA ASP A 99 -0.27 -12.21 3.00
C ASP A 99 -0.95 -11.72 4.26
N THR A 100 -1.92 -12.48 4.74
CA THR A 100 -2.57 -12.17 6.01
C THR A 100 -2.46 -13.36 6.93
N GLU A 101 -2.40 -13.07 8.21
CA GLU A 101 -2.30 -14.11 9.20
C GLU A 101 -3.23 -13.74 10.34
N LYS A 102 -4.05 -14.67 10.79
CA LYS A 102 -4.98 -14.40 11.86
C LYS A 102 -4.23 -14.35 13.19
N THR A 103 -4.60 -13.41 14.03
CA THR A 103 -4.03 -13.32 15.36
C THR A 103 -5.15 -13.52 16.37
N THR A 104 -4.77 -13.83 17.60
CA THR A 104 -5.73 -13.98 18.67
C THR A 104 -5.27 -13.17 19.87
N VAL A 105 -6.24 -12.75 20.68
CA VAL A 105 -5.93 -12.05 21.92
C VAL A 105 -6.67 -12.76 23.04
N GLN A 106 -6.06 -12.81 24.21
CA GLN A 106 -6.68 -13.44 25.36
C GLN A 106 -7.32 -12.35 26.20
N GLY A 107 -8.60 -12.49 26.45
CA GLY A 107 -9.32 -11.50 27.23
C GLY A 107 -9.09 -11.72 28.72
N ARG A 108 -9.59 -10.79 29.50
CA ARG A 108 -9.46 -10.88 30.96
C ARG A 108 -10.17 -12.09 31.53
N ASP A 109 -11.19 -12.54 30.84
CA ASP A 109 -11.95 -13.71 31.30
C ASP A 109 -11.28 -15.01 30.86
N GLY A 110 -10.11 -14.95 30.30
CA GLY A 110 -9.40 -16.13 29.86
C GLY A 110 -9.82 -16.66 28.50
N ARG A 111 -10.79 -16.02 27.87
CA ARG A 111 -11.26 -16.46 26.57
C ARG A 111 -10.36 -15.91 25.48
N VAL A 112 -10.19 -16.70 24.43
CA VAL A 112 -9.39 -16.29 23.29
C VAL A 112 -10.31 -15.75 22.23
N LYS A 113 -10.03 -14.55 21.74
CA LYS A 113 -10.83 -13.93 20.71
C LYS A 113 -9.95 -13.66 19.51
N ASN A 114 -10.58 -13.51 18.34
CA ASN A 114 -9.85 -13.15 17.15
C ASN A 114 -9.34 -11.72 17.28
N GLY A 115 -8.08 -11.52 16.98
CA GLY A 115 -7.52 -10.18 16.94
C GLY A 115 -7.54 -9.65 15.52
N VAL A 116 -6.81 -8.53 15.32
CA VAL A 116 -6.71 -7.98 13.98
C VAL A 116 -5.80 -8.88 13.17
N LEU A 117 -5.89 -8.77 11.85
CA LEU A 117 -5.01 -9.53 10.98
C LEU A 117 -3.61 -8.93 10.97
N LEU A 118 -2.64 -9.79 10.83
CA LEU A 118 -1.27 -9.36 10.62
C LEU A 118 -1.05 -9.40 9.10
N TYR A 119 -0.62 -8.27 8.54
CA TYR A 119 -0.41 -8.16 7.11
C TYR A 119 1.07 -8.17 6.81
N THR A 120 1.49 -8.95 5.83
CA THR A 120 2.86 -8.95 5.34
C THR A 120 2.83 -8.51 3.90
N ILE A 121 3.57 -7.46 3.57
CA ILE A 121 3.62 -6.97 2.21
C ILE A 121 4.62 -7.83 1.47
N ARG A 122 4.20 -8.45 0.39
CA ARG A 122 5.08 -9.32 -0.36
C ARG A 122 5.87 -8.51 -1.39
N PRO A 123 7.01 -9.03 -1.84
CA PRO A 123 7.76 -8.35 -2.89
C PRO A 123 6.88 -8.20 -4.13
N ILE A 124 6.86 -7.01 -4.71
CA ILE A 124 5.94 -6.72 -5.80
C ILE A 124 6.18 -7.62 -7.01
N HIS A 125 7.41 -8.10 -7.21
CA HIS A 125 7.68 -8.94 -8.36
C HIS A 125 6.91 -10.26 -8.31
N GLU A 126 6.50 -10.69 -7.13
CA GLU A 126 5.71 -11.91 -7.01
C GLU A 126 4.32 -11.71 -7.58
N ALA A 127 3.74 -10.54 -7.36
CA ALA A 127 2.42 -10.24 -7.92
C ALA A 127 2.53 -10.09 -9.43
N VAL A 128 3.61 -9.51 -9.91
CA VAL A 128 3.82 -9.35 -11.33
C VAL A 128 3.95 -10.71 -12.01
N ALA A 129 4.73 -11.60 -11.40
CA ALA A 129 4.91 -12.93 -11.95
C ALA A 129 3.59 -13.71 -11.96
N TYR A 130 2.81 -13.60 -10.90
CA TYR A 130 1.53 -14.28 -10.82
C TYR A 130 0.59 -13.77 -11.91
N ARG A 131 0.55 -12.47 -12.13
CA ARG A 131 -0.31 -11.88 -13.14
C ARG A 131 0.09 -12.33 -14.53
N LEU A 132 1.39 -12.37 -14.81
CA LEU A 132 1.85 -12.83 -16.09
C LEU A 132 1.47 -14.28 -16.34
N GLU A 133 1.52 -15.10 -15.29
CA GLU A 133 1.14 -16.47 -15.42
C GLU A 133 -0.35 -16.61 -15.67
N GLN A 134 -1.18 -15.80 -15.01
CA GLN A 134 -2.61 -15.83 -15.23
C GLN A 134 -2.95 -15.38 -16.65
N ASP A 135 -2.27 -14.37 -17.15
CA ASP A 135 -2.52 -13.89 -18.50
C ASP A 135 -2.14 -14.96 -19.54
N ARG A 136 -1.10 -15.72 -19.25
CA ARG A 136 -0.67 -16.74 -20.17
C ARG A 136 -1.62 -17.92 -20.23
N VAL A 137 -2.20 -18.27 -19.09
CA VAL A 137 -3.13 -19.38 -19.02
C VAL A 137 -4.49 -18.97 -19.56
N GLY A 138 -4.87 -17.75 -19.28
CA GLY A 138 -6.16 -17.25 -19.72
C GLY A 138 -6.13 -16.84 -21.15
#